data_270d153c5afb35e299e7497e822ea512
#
_entry.id   270d153c5afb35e299e7497e822ea512
#
_cell.length_a   1.000
_cell.length_b   1.000
_cell.length_c   1.000
_cell.angle_alpha   90.00
_cell.angle_beta   90.00
_cell.angle_gamma   90.00
#
_symmetry.space_group_name_H-M   'P 1'
#
loop_
_entity.id
_entity.type
_entity.pdbx_description
1 polymer ?
#
loop_
_entity_poly.entity_id
_entity_poly.type
_entity_poly.pdbx_seq_one_letter_code
_entity_poly.pdbx_strand_id
1 'polypeptide(L)'
;MTDAISICVDAVALPVTGVMMTNIAPSTSAPIARLTAGLLCLFTCAALILQSYISVGWTMRDGMGLADSLWRLTGYFTILTNSLIAISMGMIATSSKGPKVFPNHALAALTFYITTMGLIYHLLLSGGRNLSGLSLVGDLGVHYVVPALMLVWWFCFANKDEVKFGHAAIWLAWPLLYTSAALLRGRFENWYPYFFLDVDKYGLVQIGLNVLGLGLGFFIMGLAFVVLAKALNGLAAKPR
;
A
#
# COMPACT_ATOMS: atom_id res chain seq x y z
N MET A 1 -13.10 1.54 20.85
CA MET A 1 -11.82 2.05 20.32
C MET A 1 -10.62 1.69 21.19
N THR A 2 -10.82 1.53 22.50
CA THR A 2 -9.84 1.08 23.51
C THR A 2 -9.43 -0.39 23.34
N ASP A 3 -10.35 -1.26 22.95
CA ASP A 3 -10.09 -2.70 22.87
C ASP A 3 -9.18 -3.14 21.70
N ALA A 4 -9.21 -2.44 20.57
CA ALA A 4 -8.34 -2.76 19.41
C ALA A 4 -6.87 -2.41 19.67
N ILE A 5 -6.61 -1.33 20.42
CA ILE A 5 -5.26 -0.94 20.84
C ILE A 5 -4.75 -1.89 21.93
N SER A 6 -5.62 -2.34 22.82
CA SER A 6 -5.30 -3.36 23.82
C SER A 6 -4.92 -4.69 23.18
N ILE A 7 -5.64 -5.14 22.14
CA ILE A 7 -5.31 -6.37 21.39
C ILE A 7 -3.95 -6.27 20.70
N CYS A 8 -3.59 -5.11 20.16
CA CYS A 8 -2.25 -4.89 19.61
C CYS A 8 -1.15 -4.86 20.68
N VAL A 9 -1.44 -4.29 21.85
CA VAL A 9 -0.50 -4.24 22.99
C VAL A 9 -0.36 -5.60 23.65
N ASP A 10 -1.46 -6.34 23.83
CA ASP A 10 -1.46 -7.68 24.43
C ASP A 10 -0.86 -8.75 23.51
N ALA A 11 -0.88 -8.56 22.18
CA ALA A 11 -0.13 -9.40 21.25
C ALA A 11 1.41 -9.24 21.40
N VAL A 12 1.86 -8.17 22.06
CA VAL A 12 3.27 -7.88 22.39
C VAL A 12 3.64 -8.27 23.83
N ALA A 13 2.65 -8.55 24.71
CA ALA A 13 2.84 -8.77 26.14
C ALA A 13 2.21 -10.08 26.62
N LEU A 14 2.99 -11.19 26.66
CA LEU A 14 2.64 -12.36 27.48
C LEU A 14 3.77 -12.74 28.42
N PRO A 15 3.45 -13.10 29.69
CA PRO A 15 4.44 -13.36 30.75
C PRO A 15 5.04 -14.76 30.64
N VAL A 16 6.32 -14.86 30.97
CA VAL A 16 7.08 -16.10 31.07
C VAL A 16 6.97 -16.67 32.48
N THR A 17 6.32 -17.83 32.61
CA THR A 17 6.61 -18.76 33.69
C THR A 17 7.09 -20.07 33.08
N GLY A 18 8.23 -20.56 33.56
CA GLY A 18 9.01 -21.63 32.95
C GLY A 18 8.26 -22.95 32.81
N VAL A 19 7.91 -23.25 31.57
CA VAL A 19 7.59 -24.59 31.08
C VAL A 19 8.21 -24.69 29.69
N MET A 20 8.83 -25.83 29.38
CA MET A 20 9.40 -26.14 28.06
C MET A 20 8.49 -25.62 26.95
N MET A 21 8.94 -24.59 26.23
CA MET A 21 8.21 -23.98 25.13
C MET A 21 8.27 -24.91 23.91
N THR A 22 7.33 -25.83 23.80
CA THR A 22 6.87 -26.25 22.48
C THR A 22 6.26 -25.03 21.80
N ASN A 23 6.71 -24.72 20.58
CA ASN A 23 6.27 -23.62 19.75
C ASN A 23 4.73 -23.52 19.63
N ILE A 24 4.07 -22.91 20.60
CA ILE A 24 2.67 -22.48 20.52
C ILE A 24 2.71 -21.01 20.11
N ALA A 25 2.86 -20.76 18.80
CA ALA A 25 2.39 -19.49 18.26
C ALA A 25 0.92 -19.34 18.61
N PRO A 26 0.47 -18.18 19.13
CA PRO A 26 -0.88 -18.04 19.68
C PRO A 26 -1.92 -18.36 18.60
N SER A 27 -2.68 -19.43 18.83
CA SER A 27 -3.76 -19.91 17.95
C SER A 27 -4.91 -18.89 17.81
N THR A 28 -4.95 -17.88 18.68
CA THR A 28 -5.98 -16.82 18.71
C THR A 28 -5.69 -15.65 17.75
N SER A 29 -4.46 -15.40 17.37
CA SER A 29 -4.12 -14.28 16.47
C SER A 29 -4.43 -14.56 14.99
N ALA A 30 -4.36 -15.82 14.55
CA ALA A 30 -4.60 -16.17 13.14
C ALA A 30 -6.06 -15.95 12.67
N PRO A 31 -7.11 -16.30 13.42
CA PRO A 31 -8.51 -15.98 13.06
C PRO A 31 -8.76 -14.47 13.01
N ILE A 32 -8.22 -13.70 13.96
CA ILE A 32 -8.38 -12.25 14.01
C ILE A 32 -7.65 -11.59 12.82
N ALA A 33 -6.43 -12.04 12.52
CA ALA A 33 -5.68 -11.54 11.35
C ALA A 33 -6.43 -11.80 10.04
N ARG A 34 -7.09 -12.95 9.90
CA ARG A 34 -7.90 -13.29 8.72
C ARG A 34 -9.18 -12.46 8.65
N LEU A 35 -9.88 -12.31 9.76
CA LEU A 35 -11.10 -11.49 9.83
C LEU A 35 -10.79 -10.03 9.48
N THR A 36 -9.78 -9.45 10.10
CA THR A 36 -9.38 -8.07 9.85
C THR A 36 -8.83 -7.86 8.44
N ALA A 37 -8.13 -8.85 7.87
CA ALA A 37 -7.76 -8.84 6.45
C ALA A 37 -8.99 -8.84 5.54
N GLY A 38 -10.01 -9.64 5.86
CA GLY A 38 -11.28 -9.65 5.13
C GLY A 38 -12.00 -8.30 5.17
N LEU A 39 -12.06 -7.67 6.34
CA LEU A 39 -12.64 -6.33 6.48
C LEU A 39 -11.85 -5.27 5.70
N LEU A 40 -10.52 -5.35 5.73
CA LEU A 40 -9.65 -4.46 4.95
C LEU A 40 -9.83 -4.69 3.44
N CYS A 41 -9.94 -5.95 2.99
CA CYS A 41 -10.26 -6.28 1.61
C CYS A 41 -11.58 -5.64 1.17
N LEU A 42 -12.66 -5.84 1.93
CA LEU A 42 -13.99 -5.28 1.62
C LEU A 42 -13.96 -3.75 1.57
N PHE A 43 -13.32 -3.12 2.55
CA PHE A 43 -13.17 -1.66 2.57
C PHE A 43 -12.38 -1.16 1.36
N THR A 44 -11.25 -1.82 1.02
CA THR A 44 -10.43 -1.45 -0.13
C THR A 44 -11.19 -1.61 -1.44
N CYS A 45 -11.96 -2.69 -1.60
CA CYS A 45 -12.83 -2.88 -2.76
C CYS A 45 -13.89 -1.76 -2.86
N ALA A 46 -14.56 -1.42 -1.75
CA ALA A 46 -15.55 -0.35 -1.74
C ALA A 46 -14.93 1.01 -2.10
N ALA A 47 -13.76 1.33 -1.54
CA ALA A 47 -13.03 2.56 -1.86
C ALA A 47 -12.59 2.61 -3.34
N LEU A 48 -12.08 1.48 -3.88
CA LEU A 48 -11.72 1.36 -5.30
C LEU A 48 -12.93 1.53 -6.22
N ILE A 49 -14.05 0.88 -5.92
CA ILE A 49 -15.28 0.99 -6.71
C ILE A 49 -15.76 2.44 -6.73
N LEU A 50 -15.84 3.09 -5.55
CA LEU A 50 -16.27 4.48 -5.45
C LEU A 50 -15.33 5.42 -6.21
N GLN A 51 -14.02 5.30 -6.00
CA GLN A 51 -13.03 6.12 -6.69
C GLN A 51 -13.04 5.91 -8.19
N SER A 52 -13.20 4.65 -8.65
CA SER A 52 -13.29 4.32 -10.07
C SER A 52 -14.55 4.89 -10.69
N TYR A 53 -15.71 4.75 -10.02
CA TYR A 53 -16.97 5.33 -10.47
C TYR A 53 -16.87 6.85 -10.67
N ILE A 54 -16.27 7.55 -9.72
CA ILE A 54 -16.08 9.00 -9.78
C ILE A 54 -15.13 9.39 -10.91
N SER A 55 -13.97 8.71 -11.01
CA SER A 55 -12.96 9.00 -12.04
C SER A 55 -13.49 8.75 -13.45
N VAL A 56 -14.20 7.63 -13.65
CA VAL A 56 -14.88 7.34 -14.92
C VAL A 56 -15.95 8.37 -15.24
N GLY A 57 -16.75 8.77 -14.23
CA GLY A 57 -17.78 9.80 -14.41
C GLY A 57 -17.20 11.15 -14.83
N TRP A 58 -16.01 11.52 -14.36
CA TRP A 58 -15.34 12.75 -14.78
C TRP A 58 -14.84 12.65 -16.24
N THR A 59 -14.10 11.58 -16.58
CA THR A 59 -13.57 11.42 -17.94
C THR A 59 -14.66 11.28 -19.00
N MET A 60 -15.80 10.65 -18.65
CA MET A 60 -16.97 10.59 -19.56
C MET A 60 -17.65 11.95 -19.75
N ARG A 61 -17.69 12.82 -18.73
CA ARG A 61 -18.17 14.21 -18.87
C ARG A 61 -17.26 15.04 -19.76
N ASP A 62 -15.95 14.71 -19.76
CA ASP A 62 -14.97 15.33 -20.67
C ASP A 62 -15.01 14.72 -22.09
N GLY A 63 -16.02 13.89 -22.41
CA GLY A 63 -16.29 13.33 -23.74
C GLY A 63 -15.59 11.99 -24.03
N MET A 64 -14.92 11.35 -23.06
CA MET A 64 -14.32 10.03 -23.26
C MET A 64 -15.37 8.91 -23.28
N GLY A 65 -15.12 7.88 -24.10
CA GLY A 65 -15.89 6.64 -24.05
C GLY A 65 -15.68 5.87 -22.75
N LEU A 66 -16.62 4.98 -22.39
CA LEU A 66 -16.52 4.15 -21.20
C LEU A 66 -15.25 3.26 -21.21
N ALA A 67 -14.95 2.63 -22.36
CA ALA A 67 -13.79 1.76 -22.50
C ALA A 67 -12.49 2.53 -22.26
N ASP A 68 -12.35 3.72 -22.84
CA ASP A 68 -11.18 4.58 -22.67
C ASP A 68 -11.07 5.09 -21.23
N SER A 69 -12.21 5.43 -20.62
CA SER A 69 -12.27 5.86 -19.21
C SER A 69 -11.79 4.75 -18.26
N LEU A 70 -12.24 3.51 -18.48
CA LEU A 70 -11.79 2.34 -17.71
C LEU A 70 -10.30 2.03 -17.97
N TRP A 71 -9.88 2.14 -19.22
CA TRP A 71 -8.46 1.97 -19.57
C TRP A 71 -7.59 3.02 -18.89
N ARG A 72 -8.05 4.27 -18.80
CA ARG A 72 -7.35 5.35 -18.11
C ARG A 72 -7.13 5.07 -16.62
N LEU A 73 -8.06 4.38 -15.94
CA LEU A 73 -7.90 3.97 -14.54
C LEU A 73 -6.65 3.10 -14.32
N THR A 74 -6.35 2.21 -15.28
CA THR A 74 -5.16 1.33 -15.19
C THR A 74 -3.84 2.11 -15.27
N GLY A 75 -3.88 3.38 -15.62
CA GLY A 75 -2.73 4.28 -15.62
C GLY A 75 -2.32 4.78 -14.23
N TYR A 76 -3.17 4.68 -13.21
CA TYR A 76 -2.85 5.23 -11.90
C TYR A 76 -2.20 4.20 -10.97
N PHE A 77 -1.03 4.54 -10.43
CA PHE A 77 -0.31 3.73 -9.46
C PHE A 77 -1.17 3.39 -8.24
N THR A 78 -1.98 4.35 -7.79
CA THR A 78 -2.90 4.17 -6.65
C THR A 78 -3.93 3.08 -6.93
N ILE A 79 -4.55 3.06 -8.10
CA ILE A 79 -5.54 2.05 -8.48
C ILE A 79 -4.88 0.66 -8.51
N LEU A 80 -3.73 0.54 -9.15
CA LEU A 80 -3.00 -0.73 -9.25
C LEU A 80 -2.55 -1.24 -7.87
N THR A 81 -1.98 -0.38 -7.04
CA THR A 81 -1.47 -0.78 -5.72
C THR A 81 -2.60 -1.12 -4.75
N ASN A 82 -3.71 -0.33 -4.71
CA ASN A 82 -4.88 -0.68 -3.92
C ASN A 82 -5.51 -2.00 -4.38
N SER A 83 -5.52 -2.29 -5.70
CA SER A 83 -5.99 -3.57 -6.23
C SER A 83 -5.13 -4.74 -5.72
N LEU A 84 -3.80 -4.59 -5.70
CA LEU A 84 -2.90 -5.59 -5.10
C LEU A 84 -3.17 -5.78 -3.61
N ILE A 85 -3.45 -4.71 -2.85
CA ILE A 85 -3.85 -4.79 -1.44
C ILE A 85 -5.17 -5.58 -1.30
N ALA A 86 -6.20 -5.25 -2.07
CA ALA A 86 -7.49 -5.93 -2.00
C ALA A 86 -7.34 -7.45 -2.27
N ILE A 87 -6.61 -7.81 -3.34
CA ILE A 87 -6.34 -9.21 -3.70
C ILE A 87 -5.58 -9.91 -2.57
N SER A 88 -4.50 -9.31 -2.08
CA SER A 88 -3.66 -9.92 -1.05
C SER A 88 -4.40 -10.10 0.27
N MET A 89 -5.19 -9.13 0.68
CA MET A 89 -6.00 -9.20 1.90
C MET A 89 -7.13 -10.23 1.76
N GLY A 90 -7.76 -10.33 0.58
CA GLY A 90 -8.73 -11.37 0.27
C GLY A 90 -8.13 -12.78 0.33
N MET A 91 -6.92 -12.97 -0.22
CA MET A 91 -6.19 -14.25 -0.13
C MET A 91 -5.84 -14.62 1.31
N ILE A 92 -5.42 -13.65 2.13
CA ILE A 92 -5.14 -13.87 3.55
C ILE A 92 -6.41 -14.26 4.30
N ALA A 93 -7.52 -13.59 4.04
CA ALA A 93 -8.80 -13.83 4.70
C ALA A 93 -9.33 -15.25 4.43
N THR A 94 -9.19 -15.71 3.20
CA THR A 94 -9.73 -17.02 2.75
C THR A 94 -8.77 -18.19 2.98
N SER A 95 -7.47 -17.93 3.10
CA SER A 95 -6.45 -18.97 3.29
C SER A 95 -6.45 -19.54 4.70
N SER A 96 -6.36 -20.86 4.83
CA SER A 96 -6.11 -21.52 6.12
C SER A 96 -4.73 -21.13 6.71
N LYS A 97 -3.78 -20.73 5.87
CA LYS A 97 -2.43 -20.28 6.27
C LYS A 97 -2.43 -18.83 6.79
N GLY A 98 -3.53 -18.07 6.60
CA GLY A 98 -3.59 -16.66 6.97
C GLY A 98 -2.44 -15.84 6.35
N PRO A 99 -1.77 -14.96 7.13
CA PRO A 99 -0.67 -14.12 6.61
C PRO A 99 0.49 -14.90 5.98
N LYS A 100 0.68 -16.16 6.39
CA LYS A 100 1.75 -17.04 5.85
C LYS A 100 1.53 -17.47 4.38
N VAL A 101 0.44 -17.06 3.75
CA VAL A 101 0.21 -17.26 2.30
C VAL A 101 1.20 -16.44 1.46
N PHE A 102 1.74 -15.38 2.02
CA PHE A 102 2.76 -14.54 1.40
C PHE A 102 4.08 -14.59 2.17
N PRO A 103 5.22 -14.43 1.48
CA PRO A 103 6.49 -14.17 2.12
C PRO A 103 6.44 -12.86 2.95
N ASN A 104 7.12 -12.84 4.09
CA ASN A 104 7.12 -11.68 4.99
C ASN A 104 7.54 -10.37 4.31
N HIS A 105 8.57 -10.44 3.46
CA HIS A 105 9.05 -9.27 2.71
C HIS A 105 8.05 -8.77 1.65
N ALA A 106 7.17 -9.63 1.12
CA ALA A 106 6.16 -9.22 0.16
C ALA A 106 5.03 -8.41 0.83
N LEU A 107 4.58 -8.83 2.02
CA LEU A 107 3.62 -8.05 2.81
C LEU A 107 4.22 -6.71 3.26
N ALA A 108 5.50 -6.71 3.65
CA ALA A 108 6.22 -5.48 3.95
C ALA A 108 6.31 -4.56 2.73
N ALA A 109 6.59 -5.10 1.53
CA ALA A 109 6.63 -4.35 0.28
C ALA A 109 5.28 -3.69 -0.05
N LEU A 110 4.19 -4.46 0.02
CA LEU A 110 2.83 -3.93 -0.26
C LEU A 110 2.47 -2.79 0.70
N THR A 111 2.77 -2.97 1.99
CA THR A 111 2.54 -1.94 3.01
C THR A 111 3.39 -0.70 2.74
N PHE A 112 4.66 -0.90 2.41
CA PHE A 112 5.58 0.17 2.04
C PHE A 112 5.09 0.95 0.82
N TYR A 113 4.68 0.26 -0.26
CA TYR A 113 4.20 0.92 -1.48
C TYR A 113 2.99 1.81 -1.23
N ILE A 114 1.98 1.28 -0.55
CA ILE A 114 0.74 2.04 -0.33
C ILE A 114 0.94 3.20 0.64
N THR A 115 1.78 3.03 1.68
CA THR A 115 2.10 4.08 2.65
C THR A 115 2.90 5.20 1.99
N THR A 116 3.92 4.84 1.18
CA THR A 116 4.74 5.82 0.43
C THR A 116 3.88 6.56 -0.59
N MET A 117 2.95 5.85 -1.28
CA MET A 117 2.03 6.50 -2.21
C MET A 117 1.09 7.49 -1.53
N GLY A 118 0.55 7.13 -0.36
CA GLY A 118 -0.27 8.06 0.44
C GLY A 118 0.51 9.34 0.81
N LEU A 119 1.80 9.20 1.17
CA LEU A 119 2.67 10.33 1.45
C LEU A 119 2.93 11.19 0.20
N ILE A 120 3.27 10.58 -0.93
CA ILE A 120 3.48 11.27 -2.21
C ILE A 120 2.20 11.99 -2.64
N TYR A 121 1.05 11.33 -2.50
CA TYR A 121 -0.24 11.96 -2.77
C TYR A 121 -0.43 13.21 -1.92
N HIS A 122 -0.23 13.12 -0.61
CA HIS A 122 -0.38 14.25 0.31
C HIS A 122 0.56 15.41 -0.05
N LEU A 123 1.81 15.13 -0.34
CA LEU A 123 2.84 16.15 -0.57
C LEU A 123 2.77 16.79 -1.97
N LEU A 124 2.41 16.02 -3.00
CA LEU A 124 2.54 16.47 -4.39
C LEU A 124 1.19 16.58 -5.14
N LEU A 125 0.17 15.83 -4.75
CA LEU A 125 -1.03 15.66 -5.57
C LEU A 125 -2.32 16.20 -4.91
N SER A 126 -2.37 16.33 -3.58
CA SER A 126 -3.58 16.76 -2.86
C SER A 126 -3.83 18.25 -2.96
N GLY A 127 -2.79 19.05 -3.21
CA GLY A 127 -2.86 20.51 -3.25
C GLY A 127 -3.78 21.04 -4.35
N GLY A 128 -4.63 22.00 -4.00
CA GLY A 128 -5.51 22.69 -4.96
C GLY A 128 -6.76 21.92 -5.41
N ARG A 129 -7.03 20.74 -4.86
CA ARG A 129 -8.23 19.94 -5.19
C ARG A 129 -9.36 20.24 -4.20
N ASN A 130 -10.39 20.94 -4.67
CA ASN A 130 -11.61 21.22 -3.89
C ASN A 130 -12.61 20.05 -4.03
N LEU A 131 -12.30 18.92 -3.41
CA LEU A 131 -13.16 17.74 -3.40
C LEU A 131 -14.23 17.86 -2.32
N SER A 132 -15.46 17.41 -2.62
CA SER A 132 -16.58 17.40 -1.67
C SER A 132 -17.48 16.18 -1.90
N GLY A 133 -18.32 15.84 -0.92
CA GLY A 133 -19.25 14.72 -1.02
C GLY A 133 -18.54 13.40 -1.32
N LEU A 134 -19.10 12.61 -2.22
CA LEU A 134 -18.59 11.29 -2.56
C LEU A 134 -17.17 11.32 -3.16
N SER A 135 -16.80 12.39 -3.88
CA SER A 135 -15.47 12.51 -4.45
C SER A 135 -14.40 12.67 -3.37
N LEU A 136 -14.68 13.38 -2.29
CA LEU A 136 -13.81 13.44 -1.13
C LEU A 136 -13.72 12.10 -0.41
N VAL A 137 -14.84 11.38 -0.25
CA VAL A 137 -14.87 10.06 0.41
C VAL A 137 -14.03 9.04 -0.37
N GLY A 138 -14.18 8.98 -1.69
CA GLY A 138 -13.39 8.09 -2.54
C GLY A 138 -11.90 8.40 -2.48
N ASP A 139 -11.56 9.67 -2.59
CA ASP A 139 -10.17 10.14 -2.53
C ASP A 139 -9.50 9.83 -1.17
N LEU A 140 -10.17 10.15 -0.06
CA LEU A 140 -9.70 9.81 1.28
C LEU A 140 -9.57 8.31 1.47
N GLY A 141 -10.50 7.53 0.93
CA GLY A 141 -10.49 6.07 1.01
C GLY A 141 -9.20 5.48 0.47
N VAL A 142 -8.87 5.77 -0.78
CA VAL A 142 -7.74 5.13 -1.47
C VAL A 142 -6.37 5.74 -1.13
N HIS A 143 -6.31 7.03 -0.73
CA HIS A 143 -5.03 7.72 -0.49
C HIS A 143 -4.64 7.84 0.98
N TYR A 144 -5.59 7.72 1.93
CA TYR A 144 -5.31 7.88 3.36
C TYR A 144 -5.78 6.69 4.20
N VAL A 145 -7.06 6.28 4.05
CA VAL A 145 -7.63 5.27 4.95
C VAL A 145 -7.06 3.89 4.65
N VAL A 146 -7.03 3.45 3.38
CA VAL A 146 -6.43 2.15 3.03
C VAL A 146 -4.95 2.08 3.39
N PRO A 147 -4.09 3.08 3.07
CA PRO A 147 -2.71 3.12 3.54
C PRO A 147 -2.56 2.99 5.05
N ALA A 148 -3.35 3.74 5.82
CA ALA A 148 -3.32 3.70 7.29
C ALA A 148 -3.75 2.34 7.84
N LEU A 149 -4.86 1.79 7.35
CA LEU A 149 -5.36 0.47 7.76
C LEU A 149 -4.39 -0.65 7.40
N MET A 150 -3.78 -0.60 6.20
CA MET A 150 -2.78 -1.58 5.80
C MET A 150 -1.53 -1.51 6.69
N LEU A 151 -1.06 -0.32 7.03
CA LEU A 151 0.07 -0.12 7.93
C LEU A 151 -0.23 -0.68 9.33
N VAL A 152 -1.41 -0.39 9.89
CA VAL A 152 -1.86 -0.92 11.19
C VAL A 152 -1.98 -2.44 11.13
N TRP A 153 -2.60 -2.98 10.07
CA TRP A 153 -2.73 -4.42 9.90
C TRP A 153 -1.36 -5.12 9.82
N TRP A 154 -0.44 -4.57 9.03
CA TRP A 154 0.93 -5.10 8.92
C TRP A 154 1.66 -5.03 10.27
N PHE A 155 1.52 -3.91 10.98
CA PHE A 155 2.11 -3.74 12.30
C PHE A 155 1.66 -4.82 13.28
N CYS A 156 0.35 -5.13 13.33
CA CYS A 156 -0.24 -6.05 14.29
C CYS A 156 -0.06 -7.52 13.92
N PHE A 157 -0.14 -7.88 12.64
CA PHE A 157 -0.35 -9.28 12.23
C PHE A 157 0.72 -9.84 11.31
N ALA A 158 1.46 -9.02 10.56
CA ALA A 158 2.50 -9.53 9.68
C ALA A 158 3.77 -9.84 10.47
N ASN A 159 4.42 -10.97 10.15
CA ASN A 159 5.76 -11.24 10.66
C ASN A 159 6.77 -10.32 9.96
N LYS A 160 7.73 -9.77 10.71
CA LYS A 160 8.79 -8.88 10.24
C LYS A 160 10.13 -9.60 10.09
N ASP A 161 10.19 -10.90 10.45
CA ASP A 161 11.39 -11.71 10.22
C ASP A 161 11.75 -11.70 8.74
N GLU A 162 13.02 -11.87 8.44
CA GLU A 162 13.55 -11.94 7.09
C GLU A 162 13.51 -10.62 6.29
N VAL A 163 12.98 -9.52 6.83
CA VAL A 163 13.10 -8.21 6.18
C VAL A 163 14.55 -7.73 6.29
N LYS A 164 15.24 -7.61 5.13
CA LYS A 164 16.68 -7.28 5.01
C LYS A 164 16.85 -5.93 4.32
N PHE A 165 17.99 -5.28 4.54
CA PHE A 165 18.30 -4.00 3.88
C PHE A 165 18.28 -4.08 2.35
N GLY A 166 18.71 -5.22 1.77
CA GLY A 166 18.63 -5.45 0.33
C GLY A 166 17.21 -5.39 -0.25
N HIS A 167 16.18 -5.62 0.57
CA HIS A 167 14.79 -5.50 0.11
C HIS A 167 14.42 -4.07 -0.26
N ALA A 168 15.03 -3.04 0.34
CA ALA A 168 14.80 -1.66 -0.05
C ALA A 168 15.12 -1.41 -1.53
N ALA A 169 16.16 -2.05 -2.07
CA ALA A 169 16.49 -1.99 -3.49
C ALA A 169 15.54 -2.84 -4.35
N ILE A 170 15.20 -4.06 -3.89
CA ILE A 170 14.27 -4.95 -4.61
C ILE A 170 12.88 -4.30 -4.72
N TRP A 171 12.44 -3.59 -3.69
CA TRP A 171 11.16 -2.90 -3.68
C TRP A 171 11.07 -1.74 -4.67
N LEU A 172 12.18 -1.26 -5.22
CA LEU A 172 12.13 -0.31 -6.33
C LEU A 172 11.59 -0.92 -7.63
N ALA A 173 11.57 -2.25 -7.75
CA ALA A 173 11.09 -2.92 -8.96
C ALA A 173 9.65 -2.51 -9.34
N TRP A 174 8.73 -2.43 -8.37
CA TRP A 174 7.33 -2.07 -8.63
C TRP A 174 7.17 -0.62 -9.12
N PRO A 175 7.67 0.43 -8.43
CA PRO A 175 7.56 1.80 -8.92
C PRO A 175 8.35 2.04 -10.21
N LEU A 176 9.48 1.36 -10.44
CA LEU A 176 10.23 1.47 -11.70
C LEU A 176 9.48 0.82 -12.85
N LEU A 177 8.93 -0.38 -12.67
CA LEU A 177 8.09 -1.05 -13.67
C LEU A 177 6.88 -0.19 -14.03
N TYR A 178 6.20 0.34 -13.01
CA TYR A 178 5.08 1.24 -13.19
C TYR A 178 5.48 2.50 -13.97
N THR A 179 6.56 3.18 -13.56
CA THR A 179 7.02 4.40 -14.21
C THR A 179 7.38 4.15 -15.67
N SER A 180 8.08 3.04 -15.97
CA SER A 180 8.41 2.64 -17.33
C SER A 180 7.15 2.42 -18.18
N ALA A 181 6.16 1.72 -17.62
CA ALA A 181 4.88 1.49 -18.31
C ALA A 181 4.10 2.80 -18.52
N ALA A 182 4.08 3.70 -17.53
CA ALA A 182 3.40 4.99 -17.63
C ALA A 182 4.05 5.91 -18.69
N LEU A 183 5.39 5.95 -18.73
CA LEU A 183 6.11 6.72 -19.76
C LEU A 183 5.90 6.13 -21.15
N LEU A 184 5.95 4.81 -21.28
CA LEU A 184 5.69 4.13 -22.56
C LEU A 184 4.27 4.42 -23.05
N ARG A 185 3.26 4.27 -22.19
CA ARG A 185 1.87 4.61 -22.52
C ARG A 185 1.73 6.08 -22.92
N GLY A 186 2.31 6.99 -22.13
CA GLY A 186 2.24 8.42 -22.39
C GLY A 186 2.74 8.78 -23.78
N ARG A 187 3.78 8.10 -24.27
CA ARG A 187 4.34 8.29 -25.62
C ARG A 187 3.36 7.93 -26.75
N PHE A 188 2.47 6.94 -26.51
CA PHE A 188 1.47 6.50 -27.50
C PHE A 188 0.12 7.18 -27.35
N GLU A 189 -0.27 7.50 -26.12
CA GLU A 189 -1.59 8.02 -25.79
C GLU A 189 -1.62 9.55 -25.65
N ASN A 190 -0.47 10.23 -25.66
CA ASN A 190 -0.31 11.67 -25.38
C ASN A 190 -0.98 12.06 -24.03
N TRP A 191 -0.89 11.14 -23.05
CA TRP A 191 -1.44 11.33 -21.74
C TRP A 191 -0.59 10.66 -20.66
N TYR A 192 -0.28 11.40 -19.60
CA TYR A 192 0.47 10.94 -18.45
C TYR A 192 -0.38 11.03 -17.17
N PRO A 193 -0.37 9.97 -16.31
CA PRO A 193 -1.21 9.94 -15.12
C PRO A 193 -0.83 10.98 -14.07
N TYR A 194 0.41 11.44 -14.09
CA TYR A 194 0.94 12.43 -13.16
C TYR A 194 1.75 13.49 -13.90
N PHE A 195 1.59 14.75 -13.47
CA PHE A 195 2.27 15.89 -14.09
C PHE A 195 3.81 15.75 -14.10
N PHE A 196 4.38 15.12 -13.07
CA PHE A 196 5.82 14.93 -12.96
C PHE A 196 6.37 13.82 -13.90
N LEU A 197 5.51 13.13 -14.65
CA LEU A 197 5.86 12.19 -15.72
C LEU A 197 5.57 12.73 -17.13
N ASP A 198 5.04 13.94 -17.26
CA ASP A 198 4.60 14.53 -18.52
C ASP A 198 5.82 15.01 -19.32
N VAL A 199 6.29 14.12 -20.21
CA VAL A 199 7.46 14.37 -21.09
C VAL A 199 7.18 15.47 -22.10
N ASP A 200 5.95 15.57 -22.60
CA ASP A 200 5.58 16.54 -23.61
C ASP A 200 5.62 17.96 -23.07
N LYS A 201 5.31 18.11 -21.77
CA LYS A 201 5.33 19.41 -21.08
C LYS A 201 6.72 19.80 -20.55
N TYR A 202 7.47 18.86 -20.01
CA TYR A 202 8.69 19.19 -19.25
C TYR A 202 9.99 18.69 -19.93
N GLY A 203 9.89 17.87 -20.95
CA GLY A 203 11.04 17.30 -21.66
C GLY A 203 11.70 16.13 -20.92
N LEU A 204 12.45 15.32 -21.67
CA LEU A 204 13.07 14.09 -21.18
C LEU A 204 14.06 14.30 -20.03
N VAL A 205 14.83 15.39 -20.06
CA VAL A 205 15.85 15.68 -19.03
C VAL A 205 15.17 15.92 -17.68
N GLN A 206 14.13 16.77 -17.65
CA GLN A 206 13.40 17.06 -16.41
C GLN A 206 12.70 15.81 -15.89
N ILE A 207 12.08 15.01 -16.78
CA ILE A 207 11.43 13.78 -16.36
C ILE A 207 12.46 12.77 -15.83
N GLY A 208 13.63 12.67 -16.43
CA GLY A 208 14.74 11.87 -15.91
C GLY A 208 15.12 12.26 -14.48
N LEU A 209 15.26 13.57 -14.20
CA LEU A 209 15.52 14.09 -12.85
C LEU A 209 14.38 13.79 -11.88
N ASN A 210 13.13 13.93 -12.31
CA ASN A 210 11.95 13.61 -11.48
C ASN A 210 11.93 12.13 -11.11
N VAL A 211 12.18 11.23 -12.07
CA VAL A 211 12.22 9.77 -11.85
C VAL A 211 13.37 9.39 -10.90
N LEU A 212 14.55 10.00 -11.07
CA LEU A 212 15.67 9.77 -10.14
C LEU A 212 15.35 10.26 -8.73
N GLY A 213 14.76 11.46 -8.59
CA GLY A 213 14.36 12.01 -7.31
C GLY A 213 13.31 11.16 -6.60
N LEU A 214 12.27 10.72 -7.33
CA LEU A 214 11.26 9.82 -6.80
C LEU A 214 11.85 8.45 -6.44
N GLY A 215 12.71 7.89 -7.29
CA GLY A 215 13.40 6.63 -7.03
C GLY A 215 14.26 6.68 -5.76
N LEU A 216 15.00 7.78 -5.57
CA LEU A 216 15.76 8.01 -4.34
C LEU A 216 14.83 8.16 -3.13
N GLY A 217 13.72 8.88 -3.25
CA GLY A 217 12.70 9.00 -2.20
C GLY A 217 12.13 7.65 -1.82
N PHE A 218 11.74 6.82 -2.79
CA PHE A 218 11.28 5.44 -2.55
C PHE A 218 12.36 4.60 -1.87
N PHE A 219 13.62 4.72 -2.28
CA PHE A 219 14.72 3.97 -1.67
C PHE A 219 14.94 4.36 -0.21
N ILE A 220 14.99 5.66 0.10
CA ILE A 220 15.16 6.18 1.47
C ILE A 220 13.98 5.73 2.35
N MET A 221 12.75 5.84 1.86
CA MET A 221 11.55 5.37 2.56
C MET A 221 11.58 3.84 2.74
N GLY A 222 12.07 3.09 1.75
CA GLY A 222 12.28 1.65 1.85
C GLY A 222 13.27 1.28 2.95
N LEU A 223 14.40 1.98 3.05
CA LEU A 223 15.36 1.82 4.15
C LEU A 223 14.73 2.12 5.50
N ALA A 224 13.98 3.23 5.62
CA ALA A 224 13.28 3.59 6.85
C ALA A 224 12.26 2.49 7.25
N PHE A 225 11.56 1.91 6.27
CA PHE A 225 10.62 0.83 6.52
C PHE A 225 11.31 -0.47 6.96
N VAL A 226 12.48 -0.80 6.40
CA VAL A 226 13.32 -1.92 6.86
C VAL A 226 13.81 -1.70 8.30
N VAL A 227 14.26 -0.49 8.62
CA VAL A 227 14.67 -0.13 10.00
C VAL A 227 13.50 -0.29 10.96
N LEU A 228 12.31 0.20 10.60
CA LEU A 228 11.10 0.01 11.40
C LEU A 228 10.80 -1.48 11.63
N ALA A 229 10.83 -2.30 10.58
CA ALA A 229 10.59 -3.74 10.69
C ALA A 229 11.59 -4.42 11.66
N LYS A 230 12.87 -4.08 11.56
CA LYS A 230 13.93 -4.61 12.44
C LYS A 230 13.76 -4.13 13.88
N ALA A 231 13.40 -2.87 14.09
CA ALA A 231 13.16 -2.33 15.43
C ALA A 231 11.98 -3.06 16.12
N LEU A 232 10.89 -3.30 15.39
CA LEU A 232 9.73 -4.04 15.89
C LEU A 232 10.09 -5.49 16.25
N ASN A 233 10.90 -6.17 15.42
CA ASN A 233 11.40 -7.51 15.74
C ASN A 233 12.29 -7.51 16.99
N GLY A 234 13.19 -6.55 17.12
CA GLY A 234 14.07 -6.43 18.27
C GLY A 234 13.31 -6.19 19.58
N LEU A 235 12.19 -5.46 19.54
CA LEU A 235 11.32 -5.24 20.70
C LEU A 235 10.55 -6.53 21.08
N ALA A 236 10.12 -7.31 20.11
CA ALA A 236 9.42 -8.57 20.33
C ALA A 236 10.35 -9.69 20.86
N ALA A 237 11.65 -9.62 20.58
CA ALA A 237 12.64 -10.63 20.97
C ALA A 237 13.28 -10.38 22.34
N LYS A 238 13.06 -9.22 23.00
CA LYS A 238 13.60 -8.96 24.35
C LYS A 238 12.79 -9.69 25.39
N PRO A 239 13.39 -10.67 26.14
CA PRO A 239 12.75 -11.25 27.32
C PRO A 239 12.56 -10.12 28.39
N ARG A 240 11.37 -10.04 28.95
CA ARG A 240 11.09 -9.24 30.13
C ARG A 240 11.57 -9.96 31.40
#